data_d551b04fc4dcb6de35febf19f9b8e62e
#
_entry.id   d551b04fc4dcb6de35febf19f9b8e62e
#
_cell.length_a   1.000
_cell.length_b   1.000
_cell.length_c   1.000
_cell.angle_alpha   90.00
_cell.angle_beta   90.00
_cell.angle_gamma   90.00
#
_symmetry.space_group_name_H-M   'P 1'
#
loop_
_entity.id
_entity.type
_entity.pdbx_description
1 polymer ?
#
loop_
_entity_poly.entity_id
_entity_poly.type
_entity_poly.pdbx_seq_one_letter_code
_entity_poly.pdbx_strand_id
1 'polypeptide(L)'
;MNLRQLEVFYAIMQAGTVSGAARNLHVSQPNVTRVLAHTEQQLGFSLFERIKGRLVPTQEAQTLLPEVEKIYRQLGHFQTLTNKVKAGHQHIRIGAPPVLATKLLTPLVSEFAQKNACSIDLTTGNHAELCQALLDNELDLAITFGRETPAGISHLLLLQQSMTVLLSHEHHKALSPARSSLSLSTLLNSDIGLIALDERDPLGMRLHDAITAQKEDFAPTFRVRSYSAGAELAKLGSGIAIVDPWTAHQYALEPNLARVTLTDNIDCSVSLLTSDVHPMSIASRQFLETLSDLTSP
;
A
#
# COMPACT_ATOMS: atom_id res chain seq x y z
N MET A 1 9.86 3.56 -29.62
CA MET A 1 9.51 4.96 -29.28
C MET A 1 10.64 5.62 -28.53
N ASN A 2 10.89 6.92 -28.75
CA ASN A 2 11.82 7.73 -27.96
C ASN A 2 11.07 8.66 -26.99
N LEU A 3 11.80 9.34 -26.08
CA LEU A 3 11.18 10.20 -25.06
C LEU A 3 10.28 11.29 -25.66
N ARG A 4 10.66 11.90 -26.79
CA ARG A 4 9.84 12.93 -27.45
C ARG A 4 8.54 12.36 -28.01
N GLN A 5 8.57 11.15 -28.52
CA GLN A 5 7.38 10.44 -29.03
C GLN A 5 6.44 10.05 -27.88
N LEU A 6 7.00 9.57 -26.76
CA LEU A 6 6.24 9.30 -25.53
C LEU A 6 5.58 10.58 -25.01
N GLU A 7 6.31 11.69 -24.99
CA GLU A 7 5.83 12.99 -24.54
C GLU A 7 4.63 13.46 -25.38
N VAL A 8 4.72 13.37 -26.68
CA VAL A 8 3.62 13.74 -27.59
C VAL A 8 2.41 12.81 -27.40
N PHE A 9 2.63 11.50 -27.32
CA PHE A 9 1.56 10.53 -27.06
C PHE A 9 0.83 10.83 -25.77
N TYR A 10 1.56 10.98 -24.67
CA TYR A 10 0.98 11.25 -23.34
C TYR A 10 0.23 12.59 -23.32
N ALA A 11 0.79 13.64 -23.90
CA ALA A 11 0.14 14.94 -23.98
C ALA A 11 -1.17 14.91 -24.77
N ILE A 12 -1.26 14.11 -25.85
CA ILE A 12 -2.50 13.92 -26.59
C ILE A 12 -3.53 13.14 -25.77
N MET A 13 -3.12 12.06 -25.07
CA MET A 13 -3.98 11.30 -24.18
C MET A 13 -4.62 12.19 -23.10
N GLN A 14 -3.83 13.08 -22.50
CA GLN A 14 -4.31 14.00 -21.46
C GLN A 14 -5.19 15.13 -22.00
N ALA A 15 -4.83 15.70 -23.15
CA ALA A 15 -5.54 16.85 -23.72
C ALA A 15 -6.77 16.48 -24.57
N GLY A 16 -6.89 15.23 -25.01
CA GLY A 16 -7.93 14.74 -25.91
C GLY A 16 -7.87 15.33 -27.33
N THR A 17 -6.93 16.23 -27.61
CA THR A 17 -6.78 16.91 -28.92
C THR A 17 -5.31 17.22 -29.23
N VAL A 18 -4.95 17.19 -30.52
CA VAL A 18 -3.61 17.58 -30.98
C VAL A 18 -3.29 19.05 -30.67
N SER A 19 -4.27 19.94 -30.78
CA SER A 19 -4.09 21.36 -30.47
C SER A 19 -3.90 21.62 -28.98
N GLY A 20 -4.63 20.84 -28.12
CA GLY A 20 -4.45 20.87 -26.66
C GLY A 20 -3.07 20.38 -26.27
N ALA A 21 -2.63 19.25 -26.81
CA ALA A 21 -1.29 18.71 -26.60
C ALA A 21 -0.18 19.70 -27.03
N ALA A 22 -0.34 20.35 -28.17
CA ALA A 22 0.60 21.37 -28.66
C ALA A 22 0.74 22.54 -27.67
N ARG A 23 -0.36 23.00 -27.09
CA ARG A 23 -0.34 24.05 -26.05
C ARG A 23 0.36 23.56 -24.79
N ASN A 24 0.04 22.36 -24.30
CA ASN A 24 0.65 21.79 -23.09
C ASN A 24 2.16 21.59 -23.25
N LEU A 25 2.61 21.24 -24.47
CA LEU A 25 4.03 21.02 -24.80
C LEU A 25 4.76 22.30 -25.23
N HIS A 26 4.08 23.45 -25.32
CA HIS A 26 4.62 24.71 -25.80
C HIS A 26 5.27 24.60 -27.21
N VAL A 27 4.64 23.85 -28.12
CA VAL A 27 5.09 23.64 -29.49
C VAL A 27 3.98 23.92 -30.50
N SER A 28 4.34 23.98 -31.79
CA SER A 28 3.33 24.14 -32.84
C SER A 28 2.54 22.85 -33.08
N GLN A 29 1.24 22.98 -33.40
CA GLN A 29 0.39 21.85 -33.75
C GLN A 29 0.92 20.99 -34.91
N PRO A 30 1.50 21.56 -36.01
CA PRO A 30 2.13 20.76 -37.06
C PRO A 30 3.27 19.87 -36.53
N ASN A 31 4.02 20.32 -35.52
CA ASN A 31 5.08 19.53 -34.92
C ASN A 31 4.51 18.30 -34.20
N VAL A 32 3.48 18.48 -33.37
CA VAL A 32 2.79 17.37 -32.70
C VAL A 32 2.24 16.37 -33.71
N THR A 33 1.55 16.86 -34.76
CA THR A 33 1.00 16.01 -35.84
C THR A 33 2.09 15.18 -36.53
N ARG A 34 3.22 15.81 -36.85
CA ARG A 34 4.35 15.12 -37.50
C ARG A 34 4.98 14.07 -36.61
N VAL A 35 5.20 14.40 -35.35
CA VAL A 35 5.76 13.41 -34.36
C VAL A 35 4.80 12.24 -34.18
N LEU A 36 3.49 12.48 -34.02
CA LEU A 36 2.49 11.42 -33.91
C LEU A 36 2.51 10.53 -35.15
N ALA A 37 2.40 11.10 -36.36
CA ALA A 37 2.39 10.32 -37.61
C ALA A 37 3.66 9.46 -37.77
N HIS A 38 4.82 10.02 -37.43
CA HIS A 38 6.09 9.28 -37.47
C HIS A 38 6.10 8.14 -36.42
N THR A 39 5.51 8.37 -35.23
CA THR A 39 5.41 7.35 -34.16
C THR A 39 4.54 6.19 -34.62
N GLU A 40 3.35 6.48 -35.15
CA GLU A 40 2.42 5.46 -35.66
C GLU A 40 3.01 4.67 -36.84
N GLN A 41 3.71 5.36 -37.75
CA GLN A 41 4.44 4.69 -38.84
C GLN A 41 5.53 3.74 -38.28
N GLN A 42 6.27 4.15 -37.27
CA GLN A 42 7.33 3.34 -36.68
C GLN A 42 6.76 2.14 -35.90
N LEU A 43 5.61 2.31 -35.25
CA LEU A 43 4.92 1.25 -34.51
C LEU A 43 4.20 0.26 -35.44
N GLY A 44 3.80 0.71 -36.64
CA GLY A 44 3.03 -0.10 -37.60
C GLY A 44 1.53 -0.15 -37.31
N PHE A 45 1.04 0.65 -36.33
CA PHE A 45 -0.38 0.79 -36.00
C PHE A 45 -0.71 2.20 -35.55
N SER A 46 -1.99 2.59 -35.63
CA SER A 46 -2.47 3.89 -35.21
C SER A 46 -2.67 3.93 -33.70
N LEU A 47 -2.26 5.02 -33.08
CA LEU A 47 -2.52 5.29 -31.66
C LEU A 47 -3.85 6.04 -31.47
N PHE A 48 -4.29 6.79 -32.50
CA PHE A 48 -5.52 7.56 -32.46
C PHE A 48 -6.30 7.42 -33.78
N GLU A 49 -7.63 7.45 -33.65
CA GLU A 49 -8.56 7.47 -34.77
C GLU A 49 -9.45 8.71 -34.73
N ARG A 50 -9.98 9.10 -35.88
CA ARG A 50 -10.96 10.17 -35.98
C ARG A 50 -12.36 9.61 -36.11
N ILE A 51 -13.12 9.64 -35.02
CA ILE A 51 -14.51 9.20 -34.98
C ILE A 51 -15.42 10.43 -34.86
N LYS A 52 -16.27 10.67 -35.86
CA LYS A 52 -17.17 11.85 -35.92
C LYS A 52 -16.43 13.18 -35.67
N GLY A 53 -15.23 13.31 -36.23
CA GLY A 53 -14.38 14.53 -36.10
C GLY A 53 -13.61 14.67 -34.78
N ARG A 54 -13.80 13.77 -33.82
CA ARG A 54 -13.07 13.73 -32.56
C ARG A 54 -11.91 12.74 -32.62
N LEU A 55 -10.81 13.11 -31.99
CA LEU A 55 -9.67 12.23 -31.82
C LEU A 55 -9.96 11.25 -30.66
N VAL A 56 -9.91 9.96 -30.92
CA VAL A 56 -10.21 8.91 -29.95
C VAL A 56 -9.01 7.95 -29.90
N PRO A 57 -8.51 7.60 -28.71
CA PRO A 57 -7.44 6.62 -28.58
C PRO A 57 -7.89 5.22 -29.02
N THR A 58 -7.02 4.50 -29.72
CA THR A 58 -7.20 3.09 -30.09
C THR A 58 -7.05 2.18 -28.88
N GLN A 59 -7.38 0.90 -29.03
CA GLN A 59 -7.16 -0.09 -27.99
C GLN A 59 -5.68 -0.28 -27.67
N GLU A 60 -4.82 -0.19 -28.68
CA GLU A 60 -3.37 -0.22 -28.56
C GLU A 60 -2.86 0.95 -27.72
N ALA A 61 -3.37 2.16 -27.98
CA ALA A 61 -3.02 3.35 -27.17
C ALA A 61 -3.45 3.17 -25.70
N GLN A 62 -4.63 2.64 -25.45
CA GLN A 62 -5.11 2.39 -24.08
C GLN A 62 -4.26 1.33 -23.37
N THR A 63 -3.80 0.30 -24.10
CA THR A 63 -2.91 -0.73 -23.55
C THR A 63 -1.53 -0.16 -23.19
N LEU A 64 -1.01 0.78 -23.99
CA LEU A 64 0.30 1.39 -23.74
C LEU A 64 0.28 2.48 -22.67
N LEU A 65 -0.86 3.12 -22.42
CA LEU A 65 -0.98 4.26 -21.52
C LEU A 65 -0.45 3.99 -20.11
N PRO A 66 -0.79 2.88 -19.43
CA PRO A 66 -0.30 2.60 -18.07
C PRO A 66 1.22 2.53 -17.98
N GLU A 67 1.88 1.97 -19.01
CA GLU A 67 3.34 1.88 -19.04
C GLU A 67 3.99 3.25 -19.26
N VAL A 68 3.40 4.09 -20.11
CA VAL A 68 3.85 5.46 -20.30
C VAL A 68 3.66 6.29 -19.04
N GLU A 69 2.57 6.11 -18.30
CA GLU A 69 2.33 6.77 -17.02
C GLU A 69 3.36 6.37 -15.95
N LYS A 70 3.80 5.11 -15.92
CA LYS A 70 4.90 4.66 -15.05
C LYS A 70 6.20 5.41 -15.37
N ILE A 71 6.56 5.53 -16.66
CA ILE A 71 7.77 6.25 -17.10
C ILE A 71 7.69 7.72 -16.66
N TYR A 72 6.54 8.38 -16.81
CA TYR A 72 6.36 9.77 -16.38
C TYR A 72 6.48 9.95 -14.88
N ARG A 73 5.91 9.04 -14.08
CA ARG A 73 6.09 9.04 -12.62
C ARG A 73 7.56 8.91 -12.23
N GLN A 74 8.32 8.02 -12.88
CA GLN A 74 9.75 7.86 -12.63
C GLN A 74 10.56 9.10 -13.02
N LEU A 75 10.23 9.77 -14.13
CA LEU A 75 10.87 11.04 -14.52
C LEU A 75 10.59 12.15 -13.50
N GLY A 76 9.35 12.29 -13.04
CA GLY A 76 8.99 13.26 -11.99
C GLY A 76 9.74 12.97 -10.68
N HIS A 77 9.85 11.71 -10.31
CA HIS A 77 10.63 11.27 -9.17
C HIS A 77 12.13 11.59 -9.31
N PHE A 78 12.73 11.31 -10.47
CA PHE A 78 14.12 11.68 -10.76
C PHE A 78 14.38 13.19 -10.64
N GLN A 79 13.47 14.03 -11.12
CA GLN A 79 13.57 15.48 -10.97
C GLN A 79 13.53 15.91 -9.49
N THR A 80 12.63 15.31 -8.70
CA THR A 80 12.54 15.56 -7.26
C THR A 80 13.83 15.18 -6.54
N LEU A 81 14.38 14.00 -6.83
CA LEU A 81 15.67 13.53 -6.29
C LEU A 81 16.81 14.47 -6.67
N THR A 82 16.87 14.89 -7.93
CA THR A 82 17.91 15.81 -8.40
C THR A 82 17.88 17.14 -7.62
N ASN A 83 16.69 17.66 -7.35
CA ASN A 83 16.53 18.89 -6.57
C ASN A 83 16.95 18.67 -5.09
N LYS A 84 16.62 17.53 -4.49
CA LYS A 84 17.01 17.18 -3.11
C LYS A 84 18.53 17.01 -2.99
N VAL A 85 19.17 16.32 -3.94
CA VAL A 85 20.63 16.17 -4.02
C VAL A 85 21.32 17.54 -4.15
N LYS A 86 20.81 18.43 -5.02
CA LYS A 86 21.33 19.79 -5.16
C LYS A 86 21.22 20.62 -3.86
N ALA A 87 20.16 20.39 -3.09
CA ALA A 87 19.95 21.09 -1.81
C ALA A 87 20.81 20.52 -0.66
N GLY A 88 21.56 19.43 -0.89
CA GLY A 88 22.40 18.78 0.14
C GLY A 88 21.60 18.09 1.25
N HIS A 89 20.28 17.95 1.12
CA HIS A 89 19.44 17.29 2.12
C HIS A 89 19.44 15.77 1.91
N GLN A 90 19.59 15.06 3.02
CA GLN A 90 19.31 13.62 3.06
C GLN A 90 17.81 13.38 2.80
N HIS A 91 17.49 12.28 2.17
CA HIS A 91 16.11 11.93 1.82
C HIS A 91 15.90 10.42 1.96
N ILE A 92 14.74 10.04 2.51
CA ILE A 92 14.29 8.65 2.65
C ILE A 92 12.86 8.51 2.14
N ARG A 93 12.58 7.42 1.42
CA ARG A 93 11.25 7.02 0.98
C ARG A 93 10.86 5.76 1.72
N ILE A 94 9.83 5.85 2.54
CA ILE A 94 9.38 4.76 3.40
C ILE A 94 7.95 4.37 3.01
N GLY A 95 7.69 3.09 2.84
CA GLY A 95 6.36 2.54 2.58
C GLY A 95 5.83 1.73 3.75
N ALA A 96 4.53 1.81 4.03
CA ALA A 96 3.88 0.93 5.00
C ALA A 96 2.36 0.83 4.76
N PRO A 97 1.67 -0.23 5.27
CA PRO A 97 0.22 -0.21 5.39
C PRO A 97 -0.27 0.99 6.23
N PRO A 98 -1.46 1.53 5.94
CA PRO A 98 -1.95 2.77 6.57
C PRO A 98 -1.88 2.77 8.09
N VAL A 99 -2.19 1.64 8.75
CA VAL A 99 -2.14 1.54 10.21
C VAL A 99 -0.71 1.62 10.74
N LEU A 100 0.25 0.92 10.13
CA LEU A 100 1.66 0.97 10.54
C LEU A 100 2.28 2.33 10.22
N ALA A 101 1.96 2.92 9.07
CA ALA A 101 2.38 4.28 8.73
C ALA A 101 1.95 5.28 9.80
N THR A 102 0.66 5.21 10.21
CA THR A 102 0.09 6.18 11.16
C THR A 102 0.52 5.91 12.60
N LYS A 103 0.52 4.66 13.05
CA LYS A 103 0.65 4.32 14.48
C LYS A 103 2.06 3.91 14.90
N LEU A 104 2.83 3.32 13.99
CA LEU A 104 4.19 2.88 14.26
C LEU A 104 5.22 3.86 13.72
N LEU A 105 5.11 4.23 12.43
CA LEU A 105 6.15 5.02 11.76
C LEU A 105 6.07 6.52 12.04
N THR A 106 4.88 7.12 12.14
CA THR A 106 4.76 8.58 12.31
C THR A 106 5.57 9.13 13.47
N PRO A 107 5.58 8.55 14.70
CA PRO A 107 6.44 9.03 15.78
C PRO A 107 7.93 8.94 15.43
N LEU A 108 8.37 7.82 14.85
CA LEU A 108 9.75 7.53 14.52
C LEU A 108 10.29 8.44 13.42
N VAL A 109 9.53 8.63 12.35
CA VAL A 109 9.93 9.51 11.25
C VAL A 109 9.95 10.98 11.68
N SER A 110 9.06 11.39 12.60
CA SER A 110 9.06 12.73 13.17
C SER A 110 10.33 12.99 13.97
N GLU A 111 10.70 12.07 14.85
CA GLU A 111 11.90 12.17 15.66
C GLU A 111 13.16 12.13 14.79
N PHE A 112 13.23 11.21 13.83
CA PHE A 112 14.36 11.08 12.92
C PHE A 112 14.56 12.33 12.05
N ALA A 113 13.48 12.89 11.50
CA ALA A 113 13.55 14.09 10.68
C ALA A 113 14.08 15.30 11.45
N GLN A 114 13.67 15.44 12.72
CA GLN A 114 14.15 16.53 13.59
C GLN A 114 15.64 16.40 13.93
N LYS A 115 16.12 15.18 14.16
CA LYS A 115 17.52 14.92 14.54
C LYS A 115 18.51 15.02 13.37
N ASN A 116 18.08 14.65 12.18
CA ASN A 116 19.00 14.40 11.04
C ASN A 116 18.82 15.36 9.85
N ALA A 117 18.01 16.42 9.98
CA ALA A 117 17.71 17.33 8.86
C ALA A 117 17.37 16.59 7.54
N CYS A 118 16.63 15.48 7.66
CA CYS A 118 16.28 14.58 6.59
C CYS A 118 14.85 14.83 6.11
N SER A 119 14.64 14.86 4.81
CA SER A 119 13.28 14.84 4.24
C SER A 119 12.78 13.40 4.13
N ILE A 120 11.52 13.16 4.48
CA ILE A 120 10.94 11.82 4.48
C ILE A 120 9.66 11.83 3.64
N ASP A 121 9.58 10.95 2.66
CA ASP A 121 8.36 10.65 1.94
C ASP A 121 7.77 9.35 2.53
N LEU A 122 6.62 9.48 3.19
CA LEU A 122 5.89 8.34 3.76
C LEU A 122 4.71 7.97 2.85
N THR A 123 4.80 6.80 2.22
CA THR A 123 3.80 6.30 1.27
C THR A 123 3.03 5.13 1.88
N THR A 124 1.73 5.03 1.59
CA THR A 124 0.93 3.89 2.05
C THR A 124 0.59 2.95 0.90
N GLY A 125 0.64 1.64 1.19
CA GLY A 125 0.30 0.61 0.23
C GLY A 125 0.09 -0.76 0.91
N ASN A 126 -0.43 -1.72 0.17
CA ASN A 126 -0.47 -3.12 0.62
C ASN A 126 0.90 -3.78 0.43
N HIS A 127 1.06 -4.99 0.96
CA HIS A 127 2.34 -5.72 0.91
C HIS A 127 2.89 -5.88 -0.52
N ALA A 128 2.05 -6.28 -1.48
CA ALA A 128 2.48 -6.49 -2.86
C ALA A 128 2.88 -5.18 -3.56
N GLU A 129 2.13 -4.11 -3.33
CA GLU A 129 2.46 -2.77 -3.84
C GLU A 129 3.78 -2.25 -3.26
N LEU A 130 4.04 -2.48 -1.98
CA LEU A 130 5.27 -2.08 -1.31
C LEU A 130 6.48 -2.88 -1.81
N CYS A 131 6.33 -4.19 -2.01
CA CYS A 131 7.36 -5.02 -2.60
C CYS A 131 7.72 -4.55 -4.03
N GLN A 132 6.70 -4.27 -4.85
CA GLN A 132 6.92 -3.79 -6.20
C GLN A 132 7.61 -2.42 -6.20
N ALA A 133 7.19 -1.50 -5.33
CA ALA A 133 7.82 -0.17 -5.21
C ALA A 133 9.29 -0.24 -4.77
N LEU A 134 9.68 -1.21 -3.94
CA LEU A 134 11.08 -1.48 -3.60
C LEU A 134 11.87 -2.00 -4.80
N LEU A 135 11.32 -2.93 -5.58
CA LEU A 135 11.96 -3.46 -6.80
C LEU A 135 12.11 -2.39 -7.88
N ASP A 136 11.12 -1.51 -8.01
CA ASP A 136 11.13 -0.38 -8.97
C ASP A 136 11.95 0.82 -8.47
N ASN A 137 12.64 0.70 -7.31
CA ASN A 137 13.39 1.78 -6.68
C ASN A 137 12.53 3.05 -6.41
N GLU A 138 11.25 2.88 -6.16
CA GLU A 138 10.33 3.94 -5.74
C GLU A 138 10.33 4.15 -4.21
N LEU A 139 10.73 3.11 -3.44
CA LEU A 139 10.94 3.13 -2.00
C LEU A 139 12.37 2.71 -1.65
N ASP A 140 12.87 3.23 -0.54
CA ASP A 140 14.14 2.82 0.05
C ASP A 140 13.95 1.71 1.10
N LEU A 141 12.86 1.80 1.85
CA LEU A 141 12.46 0.88 2.91
C LEU A 141 10.96 0.66 2.89
N ALA A 142 10.50 -0.52 3.28
CA ALA A 142 9.09 -0.74 3.58
C ALA A 142 8.93 -1.50 4.90
N ILE A 143 7.88 -1.18 5.65
CA ILE A 143 7.50 -1.90 6.87
C ILE A 143 6.12 -2.47 6.66
N THR A 144 5.96 -3.77 6.84
CA THR A 144 4.70 -4.45 6.50
C THR A 144 4.43 -5.63 7.43
N PHE A 145 3.22 -6.14 7.38
CA PHE A 145 2.87 -7.42 7.98
C PHE A 145 3.36 -8.56 7.10
N GLY A 146 3.92 -9.58 7.72
CA GLY A 146 4.35 -10.78 7.00
C GLY A 146 5.85 -10.86 6.74
N ARG A 147 6.27 -12.03 6.24
CA ARG A 147 7.66 -12.39 6.00
C ARG A 147 7.89 -12.92 4.59
N GLU A 148 6.83 -13.16 3.85
CA GLU A 148 6.92 -13.70 2.50
C GLU A 148 7.28 -12.57 1.54
N THR A 149 8.44 -12.68 0.89
CA THR A 149 8.94 -11.66 -0.03
C THR A 149 9.27 -12.29 -1.39
N PRO A 150 9.05 -11.57 -2.49
CA PRO A 150 9.51 -12.00 -3.79
C PRO A 150 11.04 -11.96 -3.89
N ALA A 151 11.62 -12.63 -4.91
CA ALA A 151 13.04 -12.56 -5.18
C ALA A 151 13.52 -11.11 -5.35
N GLY A 152 14.68 -10.79 -4.78
CA GLY A 152 15.26 -9.45 -4.81
C GLY A 152 14.83 -8.55 -3.64
N ILE A 153 14.09 -9.08 -2.67
CA ILE A 153 13.73 -8.39 -1.42
C ILE A 153 14.14 -9.21 -0.22
N SER A 154 14.92 -8.62 0.66
CA SER A 154 15.25 -9.14 1.99
C SER A 154 14.26 -8.64 3.03
N HIS A 155 13.99 -9.44 4.05
CA HIS A 155 13.18 -9.06 5.19
C HIS A 155 13.92 -9.23 6.52
N LEU A 156 13.64 -8.34 7.46
CA LEU A 156 14.09 -8.41 8.84
C LEU A 156 12.87 -8.32 9.77
N LEU A 157 12.69 -9.30 10.66
CA LEU A 157 11.63 -9.25 11.67
C LEU A 157 11.92 -8.12 12.66
N LEU A 158 10.97 -7.16 12.78
CA LEU A 158 11.04 -6.06 13.74
C LEU A 158 10.27 -6.38 15.02
N LEU A 159 9.01 -6.80 14.90
CA LEU A 159 8.12 -7.03 16.03
C LEU A 159 7.34 -8.33 15.82
N GLN A 160 7.23 -9.12 16.87
CA GLN A 160 6.39 -10.31 16.88
C GLN A 160 5.12 -10.02 17.67
N GLN A 161 3.98 -10.13 17.00
CA GLN A 161 2.66 -9.83 17.56
C GLN A 161 1.63 -10.85 17.08
N SER A 162 0.49 -10.90 17.76
CA SER A 162 -0.67 -11.73 17.39
C SER A 162 -1.89 -10.87 17.15
N MET A 163 -2.80 -11.34 16.30
CA MET A 163 -4.06 -10.66 16.06
C MET A 163 -4.95 -10.61 17.31
N THR A 164 -5.82 -9.65 17.36
CA THR A 164 -6.69 -9.32 18.48
C THR A 164 -8.15 -9.25 18.03
N VAL A 165 -9.07 -9.63 18.89
CA VAL A 165 -10.52 -9.60 18.65
C VAL A 165 -11.10 -8.26 19.09
N LEU A 166 -11.91 -7.66 18.22
CA LEU A 166 -12.77 -6.51 18.50
C LEU A 166 -14.24 -6.90 18.29
N LEU A 167 -15.08 -6.60 19.25
CA LEU A 167 -16.52 -6.84 19.18
C LEU A 167 -17.27 -5.86 20.09
N SER A 168 -18.56 -5.65 19.83
CA SER A 168 -19.37 -4.81 20.71
C SER A 168 -19.48 -5.40 22.12
N HIS A 169 -19.69 -4.56 23.12
CA HIS A 169 -19.91 -5.05 24.50
C HIS A 169 -21.14 -5.97 24.61
N GLU A 170 -22.14 -5.78 23.78
CA GLU A 170 -23.32 -6.66 23.70
C GLU A 170 -22.91 -8.06 23.23
N HIS A 171 -22.16 -8.15 22.13
CA HIS A 171 -21.64 -9.40 21.62
C HIS A 171 -20.67 -10.07 22.61
N HIS A 172 -19.83 -9.30 23.28
CA HIS A 172 -18.93 -9.83 24.32
C HIS A 172 -19.70 -10.47 25.46
N LYS A 173 -20.78 -9.82 25.93
CA LYS A 173 -21.66 -10.37 26.96
C LYS A 173 -22.36 -11.66 26.52
N ALA A 174 -22.78 -11.72 25.27
CA ALA A 174 -23.43 -12.92 24.71
C ALA A 174 -22.47 -14.11 24.60
N LEU A 175 -21.19 -13.86 24.25
CA LEU A 175 -20.21 -14.95 24.11
C LEU A 175 -19.62 -15.44 25.44
N SER A 176 -19.19 -14.54 26.30
CA SER A 176 -18.64 -14.88 27.60
C SER A 176 -18.29 -13.63 28.44
N PRO A 177 -19.18 -13.14 29.30
CA PRO A 177 -18.99 -11.87 30.00
C PRO A 177 -17.80 -11.84 30.98
N ALA A 178 -17.29 -13.01 31.38
CA ALA A 178 -16.22 -13.13 32.37
C ALA A 178 -14.83 -13.42 31.77
N ARG A 179 -14.71 -13.61 30.45
CA ARG A 179 -13.44 -14.02 29.84
C ARG A 179 -12.75 -12.86 29.16
N SER A 180 -11.48 -12.64 29.45
CA SER A 180 -10.59 -11.70 28.78
C SER A 180 -9.98 -12.26 27.49
N SER A 181 -10.25 -13.53 27.17
CA SER A 181 -9.74 -14.23 25.98
C SER A 181 -10.79 -15.14 25.36
N LEU A 182 -10.80 -15.25 24.05
CA LEU A 182 -11.69 -16.10 23.25
C LEU A 182 -10.87 -16.91 22.25
N SER A 183 -11.32 -18.14 21.97
CA SER A 183 -10.71 -18.95 20.91
C SER A 183 -11.41 -18.71 19.57
N LEU A 184 -10.68 -18.94 18.47
CA LEU A 184 -11.25 -18.85 17.13
C LEU A 184 -12.43 -19.82 16.98
N SER A 185 -12.35 -21.03 17.53
CA SER A 185 -13.46 -22.00 17.52
C SER A 185 -14.72 -21.47 18.22
N THR A 186 -14.57 -20.72 19.33
CA THR A 186 -15.71 -20.09 20.02
C THR A 186 -16.37 -19.05 19.12
N LEU A 187 -15.56 -18.24 18.41
CA LEU A 187 -16.07 -17.20 17.49
C LEU A 187 -16.79 -17.82 16.29
N LEU A 188 -16.21 -18.86 15.69
CA LEU A 188 -16.77 -19.56 14.52
C LEU A 188 -18.07 -20.33 14.80
N ASN A 189 -18.27 -20.77 16.04
CA ASN A 189 -19.47 -21.51 16.47
C ASN A 189 -20.55 -20.58 17.06
N SER A 190 -20.31 -19.29 17.11
CA SER A 190 -21.30 -18.31 17.56
C SER A 190 -22.27 -17.94 16.44
N ASP A 191 -23.45 -17.44 16.83
CA ASP A 191 -24.42 -16.86 15.88
C ASP A 191 -24.03 -15.45 15.40
N ILE A 192 -22.89 -14.93 15.89
CA ILE A 192 -22.40 -13.61 15.54
C ILE A 192 -21.47 -13.73 14.33
N GLY A 193 -21.80 -13.05 13.25
CA GLY A 193 -21.01 -13.09 12.02
C GLY A 193 -19.60 -12.53 12.20
N LEU A 194 -18.62 -13.12 11.51
CA LEU A 194 -17.24 -12.62 11.42
C LEU A 194 -17.10 -11.62 10.29
N ILE A 195 -16.31 -10.58 10.54
CA ILE A 195 -15.86 -9.59 9.56
C ILE A 195 -14.47 -10.04 9.09
N ALA A 196 -14.40 -10.56 7.86
CA ALA A 196 -13.15 -11.05 7.28
C ALA A 196 -12.34 -9.92 6.65
N LEU A 197 -11.03 -10.05 6.72
CA LEU A 197 -10.08 -9.25 5.93
C LEU A 197 -9.94 -9.83 4.51
N ASP A 198 -9.55 -8.98 3.56
CA ASP A 198 -9.26 -9.39 2.18
C ASP A 198 -8.02 -10.33 2.16
N GLU A 199 -8.16 -11.49 1.55
CA GLU A 199 -7.13 -12.53 1.47
C GLU A 199 -5.88 -12.12 0.68
N ARG A 200 -5.94 -11.03 -0.09
CA ARG A 200 -4.77 -10.44 -0.76
C ARG A 200 -3.85 -9.68 0.19
N ASP A 201 -4.30 -9.43 1.42
CA ASP A 201 -3.47 -8.89 2.49
C ASP A 201 -2.88 -10.03 3.32
N PRO A 202 -1.61 -9.95 3.79
CA PRO A 202 -0.97 -11.00 4.56
C PRO A 202 -1.73 -11.42 5.82
N LEU A 203 -2.36 -10.46 6.53
CA LEU A 203 -3.16 -10.79 7.70
C LEU A 203 -4.50 -11.41 7.33
N GLY A 204 -5.11 -10.96 6.23
CA GLY A 204 -6.34 -11.55 5.69
C GLY A 204 -6.14 -12.99 5.26
N MET A 205 -5.03 -13.30 4.59
CA MET A 205 -4.65 -14.66 4.19
C MET A 205 -4.46 -15.56 5.41
N ARG A 206 -3.67 -15.13 6.41
CA ARG A 206 -3.44 -15.92 7.63
C ARG A 206 -4.71 -16.15 8.45
N LEU A 207 -5.55 -15.14 8.55
CA LEU A 207 -6.85 -15.26 9.19
C LEU A 207 -7.74 -16.25 8.44
N HIS A 208 -7.77 -16.19 7.12
CA HIS A 208 -8.50 -17.12 6.27
C HIS A 208 -8.02 -18.57 6.47
N ASP A 209 -6.69 -18.79 6.43
CA ASP A 209 -6.10 -20.11 6.65
C ASP A 209 -6.44 -20.67 8.04
N ALA A 210 -6.36 -19.84 9.08
CA ALA A 210 -6.72 -20.24 10.44
C ALA A 210 -8.22 -20.58 10.57
N ILE A 211 -9.09 -19.86 9.86
CA ILE A 211 -10.53 -20.12 9.85
C ILE A 211 -10.82 -21.41 9.08
N THR A 212 -10.30 -21.56 7.87
CA THR A 212 -10.59 -22.73 7.02
C THR A 212 -10.05 -24.02 7.60
N ALA A 213 -8.94 -23.96 8.34
CA ALA A 213 -8.42 -25.11 9.11
C ALA A 213 -9.40 -25.63 10.19
N GLN A 214 -10.32 -24.78 10.69
CA GLN A 214 -11.31 -25.16 11.70
C GLN A 214 -12.73 -25.32 11.12
N LYS A 215 -13.06 -24.61 10.06
CA LYS A 215 -14.37 -24.59 9.42
C LYS A 215 -14.23 -24.31 7.92
N GLU A 216 -14.21 -25.38 7.12
CA GLU A 216 -13.93 -25.32 5.68
C GLU A 216 -14.96 -24.47 4.89
N ASP A 217 -16.25 -24.60 5.21
CA ASP A 217 -17.35 -23.87 4.53
C ASP A 217 -17.70 -22.54 5.22
N PHE A 218 -16.71 -21.83 5.78
CA PHE A 218 -16.98 -20.58 6.45
C PHE A 218 -17.25 -19.42 5.45
N ALA A 219 -18.40 -18.76 5.62
CA ALA A 219 -18.76 -17.56 4.86
C ALA A 219 -18.81 -16.33 5.79
N PRO A 220 -17.98 -15.32 5.60
CA PRO A 220 -18.03 -14.10 6.40
C PRO A 220 -19.25 -13.25 6.04
N THR A 221 -19.82 -12.55 7.04
CA THR A 221 -20.90 -11.60 6.82
C THR A 221 -20.42 -10.37 6.07
N PHE A 222 -19.20 -9.92 6.36
CA PHE A 222 -18.54 -8.80 5.69
C PHE A 222 -17.12 -9.18 5.30
N ARG A 223 -16.65 -8.64 4.16
CA ARG A 223 -15.26 -8.71 3.75
C ARG A 223 -14.74 -7.30 3.52
N VAL A 224 -13.68 -6.91 4.22
CA VAL A 224 -13.12 -5.55 4.20
C VAL A 224 -11.63 -5.58 3.85
N ARG A 225 -11.15 -4.52 3.20
CA ARG A 225 -9.72 -4.33 2.92
C ARG A 225 -9.02 -3.45 3.95
N SER A 226 -9.79 -2.68 4.73
CA SER A 226 -9.29 -1.78 5.76
C SER A 226 -9.54 -2.38 7.14
N TYR A 227 -8.50 -2.50 7.93
CA TYR A 227 -8.61 -2.97 9.33
C TYR A 227 -9.50 -2.04 10.15
N SER A 228 -9.38 -0.70 9.94
CA SER A 228 -10.23 0.29 10.58
C SER A 228 -11.70 0.13 10.20
N ALA A 229 -12.02 -0.24 8.94
CA ALA A 229 -13.39 -0.52 8.54
C ALA A 229 -13.95 -1.74 9.27
N GLY A 230 -13.13 -2.79 9.47
CA GLY A 230 -13.49 -3.94 10.28
C GLY A 230 -13.79 -3.57 11.74
N ALA A 231 -12.95 -2.73 12.33
CA ALA A 231 -13.14 -2.22 13.69
C ALA A 231 -14.41 -1.37 13.82
N GLU A 232 -14.71 -0.49 12.85
CA GLU A 232 -15.95 0.30 12.85
C GLU A 232 -17.20 -0.57 12.72
N LEU A 233 -17.20 -1.59 11.88
CA LEU A 233 -18.31 -2.55 11.79
C LEU A 233 -18.52 -3.30 13.10
N ALA A 234 -17.44 -3.71 13.77
CA ALA A 234 -17.52 -4.35 15.07
C ALA A 234 -18.09 -3.41 16.15
N LYS A 235 -17.69 -2.14 16.14
CA LYS A 235 -18.21 -1.08 17.02
C LYS A 235 -19.71 -0.84 16.82
N LEU A 236 -20.20 -0.93 15.59
CA LEU A 236 -21.61 -0.83 15.26
C LEU A 236 -22.43 -2.09 15.60
N GLY A 237 -21.79 -3.14 16.13
CA GLY A 237 -22.45 -4.40 16.42
C GLY A 237 -22.77 -5.24 15.18
N SER A 238 -22.11 -4.98 14.04
CA SER A 238 -22.36 -5.71 12.79
C SER A 238 -21.65 -7.07 12.73
N GLY A 239 -20.79 -7.39 13.71
CA GLY A 239 -20.06 -8.65 13.77
C GLY A 239 -18.81 -8.57 14.65
N ILE A 240 -17.96 -9.58 14.51
CA ILE A 240 -16.68 -9.72 15.22
C ILE A 240 -15.56 -9.44 14.22
N ALA A 241 -14.66 -8.52 14.55
CA ALA A 241 -13.45 -8.27 13.78
C ALA A 241 -12.21 -8.87 14.47
N ILE A 242 -11.34 -9.50 13.69
CA ILE A 242 -10.01 -9.95 14.13
C ILE A 242 -9.01 -9.10 13.38
N VAL A 243 -8.26 -8.26 14.11
CA VAL A 243 -7.42 -7.20 13.54
C VAL A 243 -6.04 -7.20 14.18
N ASP A 244 -5.15 -6.38 13.62
CA ASP A 244 -3.82 -6.12 14.18
C ASP A 244 -3.89 -5.35 15.50
N PRO A 245 -2.86 -5.45 16.37
CA PRO A 245 -2.83 -4.78 17.67
C PRO A 245 -2.86 -3.25 17.60
N TRP A 246 -2.33 -2.63 16.55
CA TRP A 246 -2.34 -1.16 16.39
C TRP A 246 -3.73 -0.64 16.07
N THR A 247 -4.46 -1.32 15.17
CA THR A 247 -5.89 -1.06 14.96
C THR A 247 -6.65 -1.27 16.26
N ALA A 248 -6.46 -2.41 16.96
CA ALA A 248 -7.15 -2.67 18.21
C ALA A 248 -6.85 -1.60 19.28
N HIS A 249 -5.62 -1.11 19.36
CA HIS A 249 -5.23 -0.04 20.29
C HIS A 249 -5.90 1.31 19.94
N GLN A 250 -6.05 1.62 18.67
CA GLN A 250 -6.74 2.85 18.23
C GLN A 250 -8.17 2.92 18.77
N TYR A 251 -8.82 1.77 18.90
CA TYR A 251 -10.20 1.66 19.37
C TYR A 251 -10.31 1.28 20.87
N ALA A 252 -9.20 1.28 21.61
CA ALA A 252 -9.16 0.84 23.02
C ALA A 252 -10.02 1.70 23.96
N LEU A 253 -10.28 2.98 23.61
CA LEU A 253 -11.08 3.92 24.41
C LEU A 253 -12.52 4.06 23.93
N GLU A 254 -12.93 3.30 22.90
CA GLU A 254 -14.29 3.35 22.40
C GLU A 254 -15.28 2.71 23.37
N PRO A 255 -16.28 3.43 23.87
CA PRO A 255 -17.12 2.99 24.97
C PRO A 255 -18.00 1.77 24.65
N ASN A 256 -18.25 1.51 23.37
CA ASN A 256 -19.12 0.42 22.92
C ASN A 256 -18.35 -0.80 22.40
N LEU A 257 -17.02 -0.80 22.47
CA LEU A 257 -16.17 -1.83 21.88
C LEU A 257 -15.32 -2.52 22.93
N ALA A 258 -15.40 -3.84 22.96
CA ALA A 258 -14.53 -4.69 23.78
C ALA A 258 -13.33 -5.18 22.94
N ARG A 259 -12.14 -5.11 23.54
CA ARG A 259 -10.93 -5.74 23.03
C ARG A 259 -10.67 -7.02 23.82
N VAL A 260 -10.56 -8.12 23.12
CA VAL A 260 -10.39 -9.45 23.72
C VAL A 260 -9.20 -10.15 23.09
N THR A 261 -8.38 -10.80 23.90
CA THR A 261 -7.24 -11.58 23.40
C THR A 261 -7.75 -12.82 22.65
N LEU A 262 -7.20 -13.05 21.45
CA LEU A 262 -7.41 -14.32 20.75
C LEU A 262 -6.44 -15.36 21.33
N THR A 263 -6.95 -16.52 21.76
CA THR A 263 -6.11 -17.61 22.29
C THR A 263 -5.33 -18.32 21.20
N ASP A 264 -5.88 -18.32 19.99
CA ASP A 264 -5.21 -18.84 18.81
C ASP A 264 -4.17 -17.83 18.34
N ASN A 265 -2.93 -18.29 18.22
CA ASN A 265 -1.82 -17.43 17.83
C ASN A 265 -1.82 -17.22 16.29
N ILE A 266 -2.60 -16.24 15.81
CA ILE A 266 -2.54 -15.82 14.40
C ILE A 266 -1.47 -14.74 14.30
N ASP A 267 -0.37 -15.09 13.64
CA ASP A 267 0.83 -14.24 13.54
C ASP A 267 0.52 -12.90 12.84
N CYS A 268 0.86 -11.82 13.53
CA CYS A 268 0.75 -10.43 13.07
C CYS A 268 2.10 -9.72 13.18
N SER A 269 3.17 -10.46 12.88
CA SER A 269 4.55 -9.92 12.93
C SER A 269 4.75 -8.82 11.92
N VAL A 270 5.52 -7.81 12.33
CA VAL A 270 5.95 -6.68 11.50
C VAL A 270 7.37 -6.90 11.05
N SER A 271 7.59 -6.81 9.76
CA SER A 271 8.90 -6.94 9.12
C SER A 271 9.29 -5.67 8.37
N LEU A 272 10.58 -5.37 8.40
CA LEU A 272 11.22 -4.43 7.50
C LEU A 272 11.58 -5.15 6.21
N LEU A 273 11.31 -4.52 5.09
CA LEU A 273 11.70 -4.97 3.75
C LEU A 273 12.70 -4.00 3.14
N THR A 274 13.70 -4.56 2.46
CA THR A 274 14.73 -3.81 1.72
C THR A 274 14.98 -4.47 0.37
N SER A 275 15.36 -3.70 -0.64
CA SER A 275 15.77 -4.23 -1.93
C SER A 275 17.19 -4.81 -1.84
N ASP A 276 17.41 -5.99 -2.41
CA ASP A 276 18.73 -6.59 -2.59
C ASP A 276 19.45 -6.03 -3.82
N VAL A 277 18.71 -5.40 -4.72
CA VAL A 277 19.20 -4.88 -6.01
C VAL A 277 19.69 -3.44 -5.87
N HIS A 278 19.02 -2.64 -5.04
CA HIS A 278 19.30 -1.23 -4.87
C HIS A 278 20.03 -0.97 -3.55
N PRO A 279 21.21 -0.31 -3.59
CA PRO A 279 21.97 -0.02 -2.37
C PRO A 279 21.22 1.02 -1.51
N MET A 280 21.17 0.75 -0.20
CA MET A 280 20.60 1.70 0.76
C MET A 280 21.42 2.98 0.85
N SER A 281 20.74 4.13 0.92
CA SER A 281 21.33 5.43 1.20
C SER A 281 21.90 5.50 2.63
N ILE A 282 22.74 6.49 2.91
CA ILE A 282 23.25 6.74 4.27
C ILE A 282 22.09 7.03 5.22
N ALA A 283 21.13 7.84 4.79
CA ALA A 283 19.95 8.17 5.59
C ALA A 283 19.08 6.94 5.89
N SER A 284 18.92 6.02 4.92
CA SER A 284 18.19 4.76 5.13
C SER A 284 18.86 3.88 6.18
N ARG A 285 20.20 3.77 6.17
CA ARG A 285 20.94 3.01 7.16
C ARG A 285 20.81 3.61 8.56
N GLN A 286 20.91 4.95 8.69
CA GLN A 286 20.71 5.63 9.96
C GLN A 286 19.30 5.47 10.51
N PHE A 287 18.28 5.47 9.62
CA PHE A 287 16.89 5.21 10.04
C PHE A 287 16.72 3.78 10.54
N LEU A 288 17.42 2.78 9.95
CA LEU A 288 17.43 1.40 10.44
C LEU A 288 17.96 1.28 11.87
N GLU A 289 18.99 2.05 12.23
CA GLU A 289 19.51 2.08 13.61
C GLU A 289 18.41 2.55 14.57
N THR A 290 17.63 3.56 14.19
CA THR A 290 16.46 4.02 14.99
C THR A 290 15.38 2.94 15.12
N LEU A 291 15.16 2.12 14.09
CA LEU A 291 14.21 1.01 14.14
C LEU A 291 14.72 -0.15 15.02
N SER A 292 16.03 -0.35 15.10
CA SER A 292 16.62 -1.39 15.94
C SER A 292 16.33 -1.18 17.42
N ASP A 293 16.13 0.07 17.86
CA ASP A 293 15.74 0.40 19.23
C ASP A 293 14.32 -0.11 19.57
N LEU A 294 13.46 -0.32 18.56
CA LEU A 294 12.13 -0.95 18.75
C LEU A 294 12.22 -2.46 19.03
N THR A 295 13.30 -3.11 18.62
CA THR A 295 13.51 -4.56 18.77
C THR A 295 14.29 -4.91 20.01
N SER A 296 14.85 -3.93 20.69
CA SER A 296 15.54 -4.12 21.99
C SER A 296 14.50 -4.34 23.07
N PRO A 297 14.63 -5.41 23.89
CA PRO A 297 13.67 -5.77 24.93
C PRO A 297 13.59 -4.74 26.06
#